data_0af39408c840daaa5404e902a61d285c
#
_entry.id   0af39408c840daaa5404e902a61d285c
#
_cell.length_a   1.000
_cell.length_b   1.000
_cell.length_c   1.000
_cell.angle_alpha   90.00
_cell.angle_beta   90.00
_cell.angle_gamma   90.00
#
_symmetry.space_group_name_H-M   'P 1'
#
loop_
_entity.id
_entity.type
_entity.pdbx_description
1 polymer ?
#
loop_
_entity_poly.entity_id
_entity_poly.type
_entity_poly.pdbx_seq_one_letter_code
_entity_poly.pdbx_strand_id
1 'polypeptide(L)'
;MKTFIELLNKDKKCVIGLMSGTSVDGIDAAIVEITGHNLETEVDLIAFETFPFPLGVPQRILALCHLDTGRVDDICEMNFYIGHLFAEAVKHILKKSGMHASDIDLIGSHGQTIHHLPKDANTSRYPSTLQVGEPAVIAHETGIPTIADFRVADMAAGG
;
A
#
# COMPACT_ATOMS: atom_id res chain seq x y z
N MET A 1 1.79 18.91 -7.67
CA MET A 1 2.36 18.04 -6.62
C MET A 1 2.88 18.93 -5.50
N LYS A 2 2.47 18.68 -4.25
CA LYS A 2 2.97 19.43 -3.08
C LYS A 2 4.46 19.10 -2.88
N THR A 3 5.24 20.08 -2.48
CA THR A 3 6.66 19.85 -2.17
C THR A 3 6.81 19.13 -0.84
N PHE A 4 7.90 18.41 -0.65
CA PHE A 4 8.18 17.71 0.62
C PHE A 4 8.27 18.69 1.79
N ILE A 5 8.76 19.91 1.57
CA ILE A 5 8.84 20.98 2.59
C ILE A 5 7.42 21.42 3.03
N GLU A 6 6.49 21.58 2.08
CA GLU A 6 5.09 21.92 2.40
C GLU A 6 4.43 20.83 3.24
N LEU A 7 4.70 19.56 2.94
CA LEU A 7 4.18 18.43 3.70
C LEU A 7 4.75 18.37 5.13
N LEU A 8 6.04 18.66 5.31
CA LEU A 8 6.68 18.66 6.63
C LEU A 8 6.10 19.74 7.54
N ASN A 9 5.80 20.91 7.00
CA ASN A 9 5.32 22.06 7.78
C ASN A 9 3.80 22.06 8.02
N LYS A 10 3.07 21.06 7.54
CA LYS A 10 1.63 20.96 7.69
C LYS A 10 1.29 20.21 8.98
N ASP A 11 0.63 20.87 9.94
CA ASP A 11 0.23 20.25 11.22
C ASP A 11 -0.78 19.11 11.03
N LYS A 12 -1.73 19.31 10.15
CA LYS A 12 -2.82 18.38 9.85
C LYS A 12 -2.70 17.88 8.42
N LYS A 13 -2.58 16.58 8.23
CA LYS A 13 -2.35 15.94 6.93
C LYS A 13 -3.55 15.07 6.54
N CYS A 14 -4.04 15.23 5.32
CA CYS A 14 -5.04 14.32 4.73
C CYS A 14 -4.30 13.22 3.95
N VAL A 15 -4.50 11.97 4.35
CA VAL A 15 -3.72 10.83 3.88
C VAL A 15 -4.65 9.73 3.38
N ILE A 16 -4.26 9.03 2.31
CA ILE A 16 -4.90 7.79 1.90
C ILE A 16 -4.03 6.62 2.33
N GLY A 17 -4.58 5.71 3.12
CA GLY A 17 -3.98 4.41 3.42
C GLY A 17 -4.49 3.35 2.46
N LEU A 18 -3.57 2.55 1.89
CA LEU A 18 -3.88 1.44 0.98
C LEU A 18 -3.31 0.14 1.51
N MET A 19 -4.12 -0.90 1.52
CA MET A 19 -3.70 -2.24 1.94
C MET A 19 -4.44 -3.32 1.15
N SER A 20 -3.77 -4.44 0.91
CA SER A 20 -4.42 -5.71 0.58
C SER A 20 -3.85 -6.82 1.46
N GLY A 21 -4.73 -7.51 2.16
CA GLY A 21 -4.38 -8.55 3.12
C GLY A 21 -4.16 -9.93 2.50
N THR A 22 -3.80 -10.90 3.34
CA THR A 22 -3.59 -12.30 2.92
C THR A 22 -4.88 -13.04 2.55
N SER A 23 -6.05 -12.49 2.86
CA SER A 23 -7.36 -12.98 2.39
C SER A 23 -7.55 -12.80 0.88
N VAL A 24 -6.84 -11.85 0.28
CA VAL A 24 -6.86 -11.55 -1.16
C VAL A 24 -8.30 -11.30 -1.67
N ASP A 25 -9.14 -10.71 -0.85
CA ASP A 25 -10.53 -10.39 -1.16
C ASP A 25 -10.69 -9.02 -1.84
N GLY A 26 -9.73 -8.11 -1.63
CA GLY A 26 -9.77 -6.78 -2.22
C GLY A 26 -8.68 -5.86 -1.75
N ILE A 27 -8.87 -4.59 -2.09
CA ILE A 27 -8.01 -3.48 -1.71
C ILE A 27 -8.78 -2.59 -0.74
N ASP A 28 -8.28 -2.49 0.47
CA ASP A 28 -8.78 -1.54 1.46
C ASP A 28 -8.16 -0.17 1.19
N ALA A 29 -9.02 0.84 1.09
CA ALA A 29 -8.62 2.23 0.99
C ALA A 29 -9.31 3.05 2.07
N ALA A 30 -8.54 3.82 2.82
CA ALA A 30 -9.03 4.72 3.86
C ALA A 30 -8.52 6.13 3.62
N ILE A 31 -9.42 7.12 3.67
CA ILE A 31 -9.03 8.53 3.76
C ILE A 31 -9.06 8.92 5.22
N VAL A 32 -7.94 9.39 5.74
CA VAL A 32 -7.81 9.80 7.13
C VAL A 32 -7.19 11.19 7.23
N GLU A 33 -7.53 11.87 8.30
CA GLU A 33 -6.86 13.09 8.72
C GLU A 33 -5.94 12.76 9.88
N ILE A 34 -4.69 13.15 9.81
CA ILE A 34 -3.66 12.86 10.80
C ILE A 34 -3.15 14.16 11.38
N THR A 35 -3.19 14.30 12.72
CA THR A 35 -2.60 15.39 13.46
C THR A 35 -1.59 14.86 14.49
N GLY A 36 -0.68 15.71 14.92
CA GLY A 36 0.35 15.32 15.88
C GLY A 36 1.46 14.44 15.29
N HIS A 37 2.28 13.88 16.17
CA HIS A 37 3.39 13.00 15.80
C HIS A 37 3.76 12.08 16.97
N ASN A 38 4.39 10.95 16.66
CA ASN A 38 4.78 9.94 17.64
C ASN A 38 3.59 9.46 18.51
N LEU A 39 3.69 9.54 19.82
CA LEU A 39 2.66 9.11 20.77
C LEU A 39 1.46 10.05 20.87
N GLU A 40 1.57 11.26 20.31
CA GLU A 40 0.48 12.25 20.27
C GLU A 40 -0.23 12.27 18.92
N THR A 41 -0.03 11.23 18.10
CA THR A 41 -0.70 11.10 16.80
C THR A 41 -2.18 10.80 17.00
N GLU A 42 -3.02 11.65 16.43
CA GLU A 42 -4.47 11.45 16.34
C GLU A 42 -4.86 11.17 14.89
N VAL A 43 -5.82 10.27 14.69
CA VAL A 43 -6.27 9.84 13.36
C VAL A 43 -7.79 9.87 13.31
N ASP A 44 -8.33 10.71 12.43
CA ASP A 44 -9.75 10.81 12.16
C ASP A 44 -10.08 10.16 10.80
N LEU A 45 -10.97 9.17 10.80
CA LEU A 45 -11.43 8.49 9.59
C LEU A 45 -12.47 9.34 8.85
N ILE A 46 -12.16 9.71 7.59
CA ILE A 46 -13.08 10.46 6.72
C ILE A 46 -13.89 9.51 5.85
N ALA A 47 -13.24 8.52 5.22
CA ALA A 47 -13.90 7.54 4.37
C ALA A 47 -13.13 6.22 4.39
N PHE A 48 -13.86 5.12 4.21
CA PHE A 48 -13.28 3.77 4.06
C PHE A 48 -14.08 2.98 3.04
N GLU A 49 -13.39 2.19 2.23
CA GLU A 49 -14.00 1.22 1.33
C GLU A 49 -13.05 0.09 0.97
N THR A 50 -13.61 -1.11 0.81
CA THR A 50 -12.92 -2.26 0.24
C THR A 50 -13.34 -2.41 -1.23
N PHE A 51 -12.37 -2.38 -2.13
CA PHE A 51 -12.56 -2.59 -3.57
C PHE A 51 -12.22 -4.02 -3.94
N PRO A 52 -13.17 -4.83 -4.41
CA PRO A 52 -12.89 -6.21 -4.76
C PRO A 52 -11.91 -6.29 -5.93
N PHE A 53 -11.05 -7.28 -5.92
CA PHE A 53 -10.19 -7.55 -7.06
C PHE A 53 -11.01 -8.01 -8.29
N PRO A 54 -10.56 -7.68 -9.51
CA PRO A 54 -11.13 -8.23 -10.73
C PRO A 54 -11.09 -9.76 -10.73
N LEU A 55 -12.04 -10.38 -11.46
CA LEU A 55 -12.13 -11.83 -11.56
C LEU A 55 -10.80 -12.45 -12.04
N GLY A 56 -10.34 -13.47 -11.34
CA GLY A 56 -9.08 -14.18 -11.62
C GLY A 56 -7.83 -13.57 -10.98
N VAL A 57 -7.88 -12.33 -10.51
CA VAL A 57 -6.73 -11.70 -9.83
C VAL A 57 -6.37 -12.40 -8.52
N PRO A 58 -7.33 -12.72 -7.63
CA PRO A 58 -7.03 -13.45 -6.41
C PRO A 58 -6.29 -14.77 -6.66
N GLN A 59 -6.70 -15.54 -7.66
CA GLN A 59 -6.07 -16.82 -7.99
C GLN A 59 -4.63 -16.63 -8.49
N ARG A 60 -4.38 -15.59 -9.28
CA ARG A 60 -3.03 -15.22 -9.74
C ARG A 60 -2.14 -14.85 -8.55
N ILE A 61 -2.62 -14.00 -7.63
CA ILE A 61 -1.87 -13.61 -6.42
C ILE A 61 -1.55 -14.84 -5.57
N LEU A 62 -2.52 -15.71 -5.30
CA LEU A 62 -2.32 -16.93 -4.52
C LEU A 62 -1.29 -17.87 -5.18
N ALA A 63 -1.31 -18.01 -6.52
CA ALA A 63 -0.31 -18.79 -7.24
C ALA A 63 1.12 -18.25 -7.06
N LEU A 64 1.30 -16.93 -6.93
CA LEU A 64 2.61 -16.34 -6.68
C LEU A 64 3.12 -16.60 -5.25
N CYS A 65 2.23 -16.86 -4.30
CA CYS A 65 2.60 -17.14 -2.91
C CYS A 65 3.15 -18.56 -2.73
N HIS A 66 2.98 -19.46 -3.69
CA HIS A 66 3.47 -20.84 -3.63
C HIS A 66 4.85 -20.98 -4.30
N LEU A 67 5.76 -21.72 -3.64
CA LEU A 67 7.13 -21.92 -4.11
C LEU A 67 7.22 -22.61 -5.48
N ASP A 68 6.26 -23.49 -5.78
CA ASP A 68 6.26 -24.26 -7.02
C ASP A 68 5.67 -23.51 -8.22
N THR A 69 4.91 -22.43 -7.97
CA THR A 69 4.19 -21.68 -9.02
C THR A 69 4.58 -20.20 -9.07
N GLY A 70 5.26 -19.68 -8.04
CA GLY A 70 5.72 -18.29 -7.99
C GLY A 70 6.92 -18.05 -8.89
N ARG A 71 6.68 -17.52 -10.09
CA ARG A 71 7.71 -17.19 -11.07
C ARG A 71 8.10 -15.72 -10.97
N VAL A 72 9.38 -15.43 -11.21
CA VAL A 72 9.93 -14.05 -11.11
C VAL A 72 9.29 -13.11 -12.12
N ASP A 73 9.05 -13.57 -13.35
CA ASP A 73 8.39 -12.80 -14.39
C ASP A 73 6.94 -12.45 -14.03
N ASP A 74 6.19 -13.41 -13.46
CA ASP A 74 4.81 -13.19 -13.01
C ASP A 74 4.75 -12.24 -11.79
N ILE A 75 5.71 -12.34 -10.86
CA ILE A 75 5.83 -11.42 -9.72
C ILE A 75 6.12 -10.00 -10.21
N CYS A 76 7.03 -9.86 -11.18
CA CYS A 76 7.38 -8.58 -11.76
C CYS A 76 6.19 -7.91 -12.46
N GLU A 77 5.43 -8.65 -13.29
CA GLU A 77 4.20 -8.16 -13.93
C GLU A 77 3.15 -7.79 -12.88
N MET A 78 2.93 -8.67 -11.90
CA MET A 78 1.90 -8.47 -10.88
C MET A 78 2.20 -7.26 -10.00
N ASN A 79 3.48 -6.94 -9.74
CA ASN A 79 3.85 -5.73 -8.99
C ASN A 79 3.29 -4.46 -9.65
N PHE A 80 3.41 -4.33 -10.96
CA PHE A 80 2.87 -3.20 -11.70
C PHE A 80 1.35 -3.26 -11.79
N TYR A 81 0.79 -4.46 -12.08
CA TYR A 81 -0.65 -4.61 -12.21
C TYR A 81 -1.40 -4.29 -10.92
N ILE A 82 -0.91 -4.73 -9.76
CA ILE A 82 -1.48 -4.36 -8.45
C ILE A 82 -1.31 -2.85 -8.20
N GLY A 83 -0.19 -2.25 -8.61
CA GLY A 83 -0.01 -0.81 -8.56
C GLY A 83 -1.11 -0.03 -9.30
N HIS A 84 -1.49 -0.48 -10.51
CA HIS A 84 -2.61 0.09 -11.26
C HIS A 84 -3.95 -0.08 -10.53
N LEU A 85 -4.23 -1.26 -9.98
CA LEU A 85 -5.46 -1.51 -9.22
C LEU A 85 -5.54 -0.65 -7.96
N PHE A 86 -4.43 -0.42 -7.28
CA PHE A 86 -4.35 0.47 -6.13
C PHE A 86 -4.62 1.93 -6.53
N ALA A 87 -4.07 2.38 -7.65
CA ALA A 87 -4.35 3.71 -8.18
C ALA A 87 -5.84 3.89 -8.55
N GLU A 88 -6.48 2.85 -9.11
CA GLU A 88 -7.92 2.86 -9.37
C GLU A 88 -8.73 2.93 -8.05
N ALA A 89 -8.34 2.19 -7.02
CA ALA A 89 -8.99 2.28 -5.70
C ALA A 89 -8.90 3.69 -5.13
N VAL A 90 -7.76 4.38 -5.27
CA VAL A 90 -7.62 5.80 -4.89
C VAL A 90 -8.59 6.68 -5.65
N LYS A 91 -8.66 6.55 -6.98
CA LYS A 91 -9.58 7.35 -7.81
C LYS A 91 -11.05 7.14 -7.41
N HIS A 92 -11.41 5.88 -7.09
CA HIS A 92 -12.76 5.53 -6.68
C HIS A 92 -13.13 6.11 -5.31
N ILE A 93 -12.26 5.97 -4.29
CA ILE A 93 -12.57 6.50 -2.96
C ILE A 93 -12.64 8.03 -2.96
N LEU A 94 -11.80 8.70 -3.74
CA LEU A 94 -11.86 10.15 -3.93
C LEU A 94 -13.19 10.58 -4.55
N LYS A 95 -13.60 9.90 -5.62
CA LYS A 95 -14.90 10.17 -6.27
C LYS A 95 -16.07 9.97 -5.31
N LYS A 96 -16.04 8.89 -4.53
CA LYS A 96 -17.12 8.56 -3.57
C LYS A 96 -17.21 9.55 -2.42
N SER A 97 -16.08 10.03 -1.92
CA SER A 97 -16.01 11.03 -0.85
C SER A 97 -16.24 12.46 -1.32
N GLY A 98 -16.32 12.70 -2.65
CA GLY A 98 -16.42 14.05 -3.22
C GLY A 98 -15.12 14.86 -3.10
N MET A 99 -13.99 14.20 -2.85
CA MET A 99 -12.69 14.82 -2.70
C MET A 99 -11.89 14.77 -4.00
N HIS A 100 -10.92 15.67 -4.13
CA HIS A 100 -10.00 15.73 -5.26
C HIS A 100 -8.59 15.29 -4.83
N ALA A 101 -7.76 14.87 -5.78
CA ALA A 101 -6.36 14.50 -5.52
C ALA A 101 -5.56 15.64 -4.88
N SER A 102 -5.92 16.90 -5.16
CA SER A 102 -5.31 18.09 -4.55
C SER A 102 -5.56 18.22 -3.04
N ASP A 103 -6.62 17.59 -2.53
CA ASP A 103 -6.99 17.64 -1.11
C ASP A 103 -6.12 16.66 -0.29
N ILE A 104 -5.54 15.67 -0.96
CA ILE A 104 -4.70 14.65 -0.34
C ILE A 104 -3.25 15.12 -0.30
N ASP A 105 -2.59 14.87 0.81
CA ASP A 105 -1.20 15.23 1.03
C ASP A 105 -0.24 14.12 0.61
N LEU A 106 -0.57 12.87 0.94
CA LEU A 106 0.21 11.69 0.56
C LEU A 106 -0.63 10.40 0.58
N ILE A 107 -0.11 9.38 -0.06
CA ILE A 107 -0.62 8.00 0.01
C ILE A 107 0.38 7.17 0.79
N GLY A 108 -0.09 6.35 1.74
CA GLY A 108 0.67 5.28 2.36
C GLY A 108 0.20 3.93 1.81
N SER A 109 1.08 3.18 1.14
CA SER A 109 0.73 1.88 0.55
C SER A 109 1.49 0.75 1.24
N HIS A 110 0.76 -0.20 1.83
CA HIS A 110 1.35 -1.45 2.32
C HIS A 110 1.64 -2.44 1.18
N GLY A 111 0.91 -2.34 0.08
CA GLY A 111 0.95 -3.34 -0.99
C GLY A 111 0.20 -4.64 -0.62
N GLN A 112 0.36 -5.65 -1.47
CA GLN A 112 -0.11 -7.02 -1.30
C GLN A 112 1.05 -7.93 -0.92
N THR A 113 0.99 -8.60 0.20
CA THR A 113 2.04 -9.55 0.61
C THR A 113 2.02 -10.80 -0.24
N ILE A 114 3.15 -11.11 -0.85
CA ILE A 114 3.38 -12.35 -1.61
C ILE A 114 4.10 -13.37 -0.74
N HIS A 115 5.16 -12.95 -0.03
CA HIS A 115 5.93 -13.86 0.80
C HIS A 115 6.48 -13.14 2.03
N HIS A 116 6.56 -13.87 3.16
CA HIS A 116 7.11 -13.34 4.39
C HIS A 116 7.93 -14.42 5.09
N LEU A 117 9.19 -14.13 5.34
CA LEU A 117 10.15 -14.99 6.02
C LEU A 117 10.57 -14.29 7.31
N PRO A 118 9.86 -14.51 8.42
CA PRO A 118 10.26 -13.94 9.71
C PRO A 118 11.57 -14.55 10.20
N LYS A 119 12.18 -13.92 11.20
CA LYS A 119 13.38 -14.47 11.85
C LYS A 119 13.07 -15.83 12.46
N ASP A 120 13.78 -16.85 12.01
CA ASP A 120 13.69 -18.22 12.53
C ASP A 120 15.09 -18.69 12.94
N ALA A 121 15.25 -19.05 14.22
CA ALA A 121 16.51 -19.53 14.78
C ALA A 121 16.99 -20.86 14.14
N ASN A 122 16.11 -21.60 13.49
CA ASN A 122 16.39 -22.89 12.87
C ASN A 122 16.80 -22.81 11.40
N THR A 123 16.79 -21.62 10.82
CA THR A 123 17.17 -21.42 9.42
C THR A 123 18.32 -20.44 9.29
N SER A 124 19.19 -20.66 8.29
CA SER A 124 20.26 -19.74 7.93
C SER A 124 19.79 -18.64 6.95
N ARG A 125 18.49 -18.57 6.68
CA ARG A 125 17.93 -17.58 5.75
C ARG A 125 17.85 -16.20 6.42
N TYR A 126 18.14 -15.17 5.66
CA TYR A 126 17.89 -13.81 6.11
C TYR A 126 16.38 -13.56 6.26
N PRO A 127 15.94 -12.96 7.37
CA PRO A 127 14.57 -12.47 7.50
C PRO A 127 14.26 -11.51 6.34
N SER A 128 13.15 -11.73 5.68
CA SER A 128 12.78 -10.93 4.50
C SER A 128 11.27 -10.95 4.26
N THR A 129 10.80 -9.98 3.50
CA THR A 129 9.40 -9.87 3.12
C THR A 129 9.28 -9.31 1.72
N LEU A 130 8.26 -9.72 0.99
CA LEU A 130 7.96 -9.24 -0.35
C LEU A 130 6.50 -8.83 -0.42
N GLN A 131 6.29 -7.54 -0.65
CA GLN A 131 5.01 -6.96 -1.02
C GLN A 131 5.08 -6.50 -2.47
N VAL A 132 3.98 -6.63 -3.21
CA VAL A 132 3.80 -6.11 -4.57
C VAL A 132 2.74 -5.01 -4.58
N GLY A 133 2.76 -4.18 -5.61
CA GLY A 133 1.93 -2.98 -5.74
C GLY A 133 2.81 -1.75 -5.88
N GLU A 134 3.42 -1.59 -7.07
CA GLU A 134 4.46 -0.62 -7.39
C GLU A 134 4.05 0.82 -7.00
N PRO A 135 4.69 1.44 -6.00
CA PRO A 135 4.31 2.77 -5.52
C PRO A 135 4.57 3.87 -6.56
N ALA A 136 5.52 3.68 -7.47
CA ALA A 136 5.76 4.63 -8.55
C ALA A 136 4.59 4.69 -9.53
N VAL A 137 3.90 3.56 -9.79
CA VAL A 137 2.67 3.50 -10.58
C VAL A 137 1.56 4.27 -9.87
N ILE A 138 1.36 4.02 -8.57
CA ILE A 138 0.35 4.71 -7.77
C ILE A 138 0.57 6.22 -7.81
N ALA A 139 1.80 6.67 -7.53
CA ALA A 139 2.16 8.08 -7.52
C ALA A 139 1.98 8.75 -8.91
N HIS A 140 2.37 8.04 -9.98
CA HIS A 140 2.25 8.54 -11.35
C HIS A 140 0.79 8.74 -11.76
N GLU A 141 -0.06 7.74 -11.51
CA GLU A 141 -1.46 7.77 -11.96
C GLU A 141 -2.37 8.68 -11.13
N THR A 142 -2.03 8.87 -9.86
CA THR A 142 -2.84 9.70 -8.96
C THR A 142 -2.33 11.14 -8.87
N GLY A 143 -1.05 11.37 -9.19
CA GLY A 143 -0.37 12.65 -8.99
C GLY A 143 -0.10 12.97 -7.51
N ILE A 144 -0.29 12.00 -6.60
CA ILE A 144 -0.13 12.16 -5.15
C ILE A 144 1.18 11.47 -4.73
N PRO A 145 2.04 12.10 -3.90
CA PRO A 145 3.22 11.44 -3.36
C PRO A 145 2.85 10.15 -2.63
N THR A 146 3.58 9.07 -2.89
CA THR A 146 3.29 7.74 -2.31
C THR A 146 4.47 7.25 -1.48
N ILE A 147 4.21 6.80 -0.26
CA ILE A 147 5.17 6.17 0.65
C ILE A 147 4.78 4.69 0.76
N ALA A 148 5.78 3.80 0.68
CA ALA A 148 5.57 2.36 0.74
C ALA A 148 6.67 1.68 1.58
N ASP A 149 6.75 0.36 1.52
CA ASP A 149 7.78 -0.47 2.16
C ASP A 149 7.78 -0.43 3.70
N PHE A 150 6.65 -0.16 4.32
CA PHE A 150 6.52 -0.09 5.78
C PHE A 150 7.00 -1.37 6.46
N ARG A 151 6.61 -2.55 5.96
CA ARG A 151 7.03 -3.84 6.50
C ARG A 151 8.52 -4.11 6.28
N VAL A 152 9.04 -3.73 5.12
CA VAL A 152 10.48 -3.82 4.82
C VAL A 152 11.29 -2.96 5.78
N ALA A 153 10.83 -1.74 6.03
CA ALA A 153 11.46 -0.80 6.96
C ALA A 153 11.41 -1.32 8.41
N ASP A 154 10.27 -1.87 8.84
CA ASP A 154 10.11 -2.46 10.17
C ASP A 154 11.06 -3.65 10.38
N MET A 155 11.13 -4.58 9.42
CA MET A 155 12.07 -5.71 9.47
C MET A 155 13.53 -5.26 9.47
N ALA A 156 13.88 -4.24 8.72
CA ALA A 156 15.23 -3.69 8.70
C ALA A 156 15.63 -3.07 10.05
N ALA A 157 14.65 -2.55 10.80
CA ALA A 157 14.83 -2.02 12.15
C ALA A 157 14.87 -3.13 13.24
N GLY A 158 14.59 -4.38 12.90
CA GLY A 158 14.64 -5.54 13.79
C GLY A 158 13.28 -6.03 14.27
N GLY A 159 12.18 -5.55 13.63
CA GLY A 159 10.81 -6.01 13.85
C GLY A 159 10.54 -7.38 13.25
#